data_d733913da0f8a44b8c6d030b729a997c
#
_entry.id   d733913da0f8a44b8c6d030b729a997c
#
_cell.length_a   1.000
_cell.length_b   1.000
_cell.length_c   1.000
_cell.angle_alpha   90.00
_cell.angle_beta   90.00
_cell.angle_gamma   90.00
#
_symmetry.space_group_name_H-M   'P 1'
#
loop_
_entity.id
_entity.type
_entity.pdbx_description
1 polymer ?
#
loop_
_entity_poly.entity_id
_entity_poly.type
_entity_poly.pdbx_seq_one_letter_code
_entity_poly.pdbx_strand_id
1 'polypeptide(L)'
;AVASAVTGTFLLSPTVLAATKHGKEAAAPTKLGTKPAPPLVMLDPGHGGKDPGAIGVSGTYEKHVALATARELKAILEKGGQYRVELTRTRDVFVPLSDRVARAQKRGAALFVSMHADAMNDHSVRGASVYTLANQASDAQTAMLAKRENSADRFGDPGFHDTPPDVARILASLVRQETRSGSARIARTLVRSLDRELPMLPNPARHAGFQVLKAADIPSVLVEMGFMSNAQDEAALRQAPHRKLVAAAMKRAVDGWFVATGRLSVAELSTG
;
A
#
# COMPACT_ATOMS: atom_id res chain seq x y z
N ALA A 1 -15.23 73.48 -51.38
CA ALA A 1 -15.32 72.27 -52.01
C ALA A 1 -16.54 71.57 -51.47
N VAL A 2 -17.36 71.05 -52.30
CA VAL A 2 -18.77 70.74 -52.24
C VAL A 2 -19.11 69.54 -51.36
N ALA A 3 -20.11 69.73 -50.48
CA ALA A 3 -20.76 68.64 -49.73
C ALA A 3 -21.97 68.14 -50.51
N SER A 4 -22.14 66.84 -50.63
CA SER A 4 -23.37 66.20 -51.12
C SER A 4 -23.98 65.34 -50.02
N ALA A 5 -25.18 65.74 -49.61
CA ALA A 5 -26.01 64.95 -48.68
C ALA A 5 -26.85 63.92 -49.45
N VAL A 6 -26.87 62.68 -49.02
CA VAL A 6 -27.77 61.61 -49.49
C VAL A 6 -28.77 61.29 -48.39
N THR A 7 -30.03 61.63 -48.62
CA THR A 7 -31.17 61.28 -47.77
C THR A 7 -31.65 59.85 -48.09
N GLY A 8 -31.49 58.93 -47.14
CA GLY A 8 -32.01 57.54 -47.24
C GLY A 8 -33.29 57.43 -46.45
N THR A 9 -34.38 57.09 -47.10
CA THR A 9 -35.72 56.87 -46.56
C THR A 9 -35.78 55.47 -45.94
N PHE A 10 -36.00 55.37 -44.61
CA PHE A 10 -36.22 54.09 -43.90
C PHE A 10 -37.69 53.69 -44.00
N LEU A 11 -37.93 52.59 -44.69
CA LEU A 11 -39.22 51.87 -44.66
C LEU A 11 -39.26 50.97 -43.45
N LEU A 12 -40.19 51.17 -42.50
CA LEU A 12 -40.47 50.35 -41.36
C LEU A 12 -41.35 49.15 -41.77
N SER A 13 -40.83 47.94 -41.69
CA SER A 13 -41.63 46.71 -41.81
C SER A 13 -42.12 46.26 -40.43
N PRO A 14 -43.36 45.79 -40.31
CA PRO A 14 -43.90 45.33 -39.03
C PRO A 14 -43.33 43.95 -38.65
N THR A 15 -42.70 43.88 -37.50
CA THR A 15 -42.17 42.66 -36.93
C THR A 15 -43.33 41.82 -36.35
N VAL A 16 -43.57 40.65 -36.90
CA VAL A 16 -44.49 39.67 -36.34
C VAL A 16 -43.85 39.03 -35.10
N LEU A 17 -44.48 39.22 -33.95
CA LEU A 17 -44.06 38.63 -32.67
C LEU A 17 -44.46 37.16 -32.64
N ALA A 18 -43.53 36.27 -32.92
CA ALA A 18 -43.73 34.83 -32.75
C ALA A 18 -43.57 34.45 -31.26
N ALA A 19 -44.64 34.01 -30.64
CA ALA A 19 -44.65 33.47 -29.28
C ALA A 19 -43.93 32.12 -29.25
N THR A 20 -42.70 32.09 -28.71
CA THR A 20 -41.99 30.86 -28.42
C THR A 20 -42.56 30.20 -27.18
N LYS A 21 -43.24 29.06 -27.34
CA LYS A 21 -43.58 28.15 -26.26
C LYS A 21 -42.32 27.63 -25.60
N HIS A 22 -42.06 28.03 -24.36
CA HIS A 22 -41.06 27.40 -23.51
C HIS A 22 -41.52 25.98 -23.20
N GLY A 23 -40.98 25.01 -23.94
CA GLY A 23 -40.99 23.60 -23.54
C GLY A 23 -40.16 23.45 -22.31
N LYS A 24 -40.73 22.99 -21.19
CA LYS A 24 -39.99 22.51 -20.04
C LYS A 24 -39.16 21.31 -20.50
N GLU A 25 -37.87 21.57 -20.71
CA GLU A 25 -36.88 20.52 -20.89
C GLU A 25 -36.80 19.77 -19.58
N ALA A 26 -37.28 18.53 -19.56
CA ALA A 26 -37.18 17.65 -18.40
C ALA A 26 -35.68 17.39 -18.16
N ALA A 27 -35.17 17.89 -17.05
CA ALA A 27 -33.80 17.60 -16.62
C ALA A 27 -33.60 16.08 -16.59
N ALA A 28 -32.65 15.60 -17.37
CA ALA A 28 -32.25 14.20 -17.36
C ALA A 28 -31.89 13.79 -15.91
N PRO A 29 -32.23 12.58 -15.47
CA PRO A 29 -31.94 12.14 -14.12
C PRO A 29 -30.41 12.16 -13.92
N THR A 30 -29.96 12.99 -13.00
CA THR A 30 -28.56 13.00 -12.52
C THR A 30 -28.23 11.57 -12.11
N LYS A 31 -27.31 10.92 -12.81
CA LYS A 31 -26.79 9.62 -12.42
C LYS A 31 -26.36 9.74 -10.97
N LEU A 32 -27.04 9.01 -10.06
CA LEU A 32 -26.60 8.85 -8.68
C LEU A 32 -25.13 8.42 -8.74
N GLY A 33 -24.25 9.24 -8.20
CA GLY A 33 -22.82 8.97 -8.15
C GLY A 33 -22.60 7.62 -7.46
N THR A 34 -22.12 6.64 -8.21
CA THR A 34 -21.71 5.37 -7.62
C THR A 34 -20.62 5.66 -6.60
N LYS A 35 -20.84 5.25 -5.35
CA LYS A 35 -19.80 5.38 -4.30
C LYS A 35 -18.47 4.82 -4.85
N PRO A 36 -17.36 5.54 -4.73
CA PRO A 36 -16.07 5.03 -5.18
C PRO A 36 -15.80 3.65 -4.60
N ALA A 37 -15.21 2.77 -5.40
CA ALA A 37 -14.85 1.44 -4.93
C ALA A 37 -13.91 1.55 -3.72
N PRO A 38 -14.06 0.68 -2.70
CA PRO A 38 -13.17 0.69 -1.55
C PRO A 38 -11.69 0.59 -1.96
N PRO A 39 -10.78 1.30 -1.26
CA PRO A 39 -9.35 1.26 -1.57
C PRO A 39 -8.80 -0.15 -1.42
N LEU A 40 -7.86 -0.51 -2.31
CA LEU A 40 -7.20 -1.81 -2.28
C LEU A 40 -5.95 -1.74 -1.39
N VAL A 41 -5.89 -2.61 -0.40
CA VAL A 41 -4.68 -2.91 0.37
C VAL A 41 -4.07 -4.20 -0.17
N MET A 42 -2.84 -4.13 -0.67
CA MET A 42 -2.08 -5.31 -1.08
C MET A 42 -1.23 -5.77 0.09
N LEU A 43 -1.47 -6.97 0.57
CA LEU A 43 -0.64 -7.63 1.57
C LEU A 43 0.33 -8.58 0.86
N ASP A 44 1.58 -8.53 1.25
CA ASP A 44 2.64 -9.35 0.68
C ASP A 44 3.22 -10.27 1.76
N PRO A 45 2.72 -11.50 1.90
CA PRO A 45 3.37 -12.48 2.76
C PRO A 45 4.73 -12.83 2.19
N GLY A 46 5.82 -12.48 2.89
CA GLY A 46 7.19 -12.73 2.44
C GLY A 46 7.47 -14.20 2.12
N HIS A 47 8.48 -14.47 1.30
CA HIS A 47 8.95 -15.81 0.95
C HIS A 47 7.88 -16.69 0.27
N GLY A 48 8.03 -18.02 0.37
CA GLY A 48 7.07 -19.01 -0.17
C GLY A 48 7.68 -20.01 -1.12
N GLY A 49 7.09 -21.19 -1.22
CA GLY A 49 7.57 -22.28 -2.07
C GLY A 49 8.97 -22.76 -1.68
N LYS A 50 9.92 -22.63 -2.60
CA LYS A 50 11.34 -23.01 -2.41
C LYS A 50 12.07 -22.10 -1.41
N ASP A 51 11.58 -20.88 -1.20
CA ASP A 51 12.14 -19.93 -0.26
C ASP A 51 11.44 -20.09 1.11
N PRO A 52 12.11 -20.67 2.12
CA PRO A 52 11.54 -20.84 3.45
C PRO A 52 11.47 -19.55 4.25
N GLY A 53 12.25 -18.51 3.89
CA GLY A 53 12.59 -17.40 4.75
C GLY A 53 13.50 -17.82 5.90
N ALA A 54 13.43 -17.13 7.02
CA ALA A 54 14.09 -17.54 8.25
C ALA A 54 13.52 -18.87 8.77
N ILE A 55 14.41 -19.66 9.37
CA ILE A 55 14.04 -20.90 10.08
C ILE A 55 14.21 -20.63 11.56
N GLY A 56 13.10 -20.71 12.28
CA GLY A 56 13.06 -20.47 13.70
C GLY A 56 13.82 -21.52 14.52
N VAL A 57 14.03 -21.22 15.78
CA VAL A 57 14.78 -22.08 16.72
C VAL A 57 14.16 -23.48 16.84
N SER A 58 12.84 -23.60 16.73
CA SER A 58 12.11 -24.87 16.74
C SER A 58 11.83 -25.45 15.34
N GLY A 59 12.42 -24.89 14.28
CA GLY A 59 12.23 -25.34 12.91
C GLY A 59 11.01 -24.74 12.18
N THR A 60 10.38 -23.72 12.75
CA THR A 60 9.25 -23.02 12.10
C THR A 60 9.77 -22.20 10.91
N TYR A 61 9.12 -22.28 9.76
CA TYR A 61 9.45 -21.47 8.59
C TYR A 61 8.72 -20.12 8.61
N GLU A 62 9.45 -19.05 8.36
CA GLU A 62 8.93 -17.70 8.26
C GLU A 62 7.77 -17.60 7.24
N LYS A 63 7.91 -18.22 6.07
CA LYS A 63 6.89 -18.22 5.02
C LYS A 63 5.51 -18.65 5.50
N HIS A 64 5.44 -19.53 6.49
CA HIS A 64 4.17 -20.01 7.06
C HIS A 64 3.57 -18.98 8.02
N VAL A 65 4.40 -18.38 8.86
CA VAL A 65 4.01 -17.31 9.79
C VAL A 65 3.51 -16.09 9.02
N ALA A 66 4.28 -15.64 8.04
CA ALA A 66 3.93 -14.50 7.18
C ALA A 66 2.57 -14.70 6.50
N LEU A 67 2.36 -15.88 5.87
CA LEU A 67 1.09 -16.18 5.22
C LEU A 67 -0.10 -16.29 6.19
N ALA A 68 0.11 -16.91 7.35
CA ALA A 68 -0.93 -17.04 8.36
C ALA A 68 -1.38 -15.66 8.89
N THR A 69 -0.43 -14.80 9.24
CA THR A 69 -0.72 -13.45 9.75
C THR A 69 -1.37 -12.57 8.68
N ALA A 70 -0.90 -12.66 7.43
CA ALA A 70 -1.50 -11.92 6.31
C ALA A 70 -2.96 -12.32 6.06
N ARG A 71 -3.30 -13.60 6.19
CA ARG A 71 -4.69 -14.09 6.10
C ARG A 71 -5.56 -13.56 7.24
N GLU A 72 -5.04 -13.52 8.46
CA GLU A 72 -5.74 -12.96 9.61
C GLU A 72 -5.98 -11.46 9.44
N LEU A 73 -4.97 -10.71 8.97
CA LEU A 73 -5.10 -9.28 8.68
C LEU A 73 -6.10 -9.02 7.54
N LYS A 74 -6.04 -9.81 6.45
CA LYS A 74 -7.02 -9.73 5.36
C LYS A 74 -8.46 -9.90 5.89
N ALA A 75 -8.69 -10.94 6.67
CA ALA A 75 -10.03 -11.24 7.18
C ALA A 75 -10.63 -10.10 8.00
N ILE A 76 -9.81 -9.45 8.85
CA ILE A 76 -10.30 -8.34 9.69
C ILE A 76 -10.39 -7.02 8.95
N LEU A 77 -9.58 -6.78 7.91
CA LEU A 77 -9.69 -5.59 7.06
C LEU A 77 -10.94 -5.64 6.18
N GLU A 78 -11.29 -6.81 5.66
CA GLU A 78 -12.47 -6.96 4.78
C GLU A 78 -13.79 -6.98 5.53
N LYS A 79 -13.78 -7.30 6.83
CA LYS A 79 -15.00 -7.50 7.63
C LYS A 79 -15.99 -6.34 7.57
N GLY A 80 -15.49 -5.10 7.53
CA GLY A 80 -16.34 -3.90 7.50
C GLY A 80 -16.64 -3.38 6.09
N GLY A 81 -16.13 -4.02 5.03
CA GLY A 81 -16.34 -3.57 3.64
C GLY A 81 -15.63 -2.25 3.27
N GLN A 82 -14.85 -1.65 4.17
CA GLN A 82 -14.12 -0.40 3.91
C GLN A 82 -12.92 -0.60 3.00
N TYR A 83 -12.42 -1.82 2.90
CA TYR A 83 -11.23 -2.18 2.10
C TYR A 83 -11.53 -3.35 1.18
N ARG A 84 -10.88 -3.36 0.03
CA ARG A 84 -10.58 -4.57 -0.72
C ARG A 84 -9.18 -5.01 -0.33
N VAL A 85 -8.96 -6.31 -0.12
CA VAL A 85 -7.65 -6.82 0.28
C VAL A 85 -7.23 -7.97 -0.62
N GLU A 86 -6.08 -7.85 -1.24
CA GLU A 86 -5.48 -8.92 -2.02
C GLU A 86 -4.12 -9.31 -1.43
N LEU A 87 -3.75 -10.57 -1.61
CA LEU A 87 -2.46 -11.10 -1.23
C LEU A 87 -1.61 -11.36 -2.48
N THR A 88 -0.32 -11.07 -2.42
CA THR A 88 0.62 -11.42 -3.51
C THR A 88 0.71 -12.93 -3.71
N ARG A 89 0.52 -13.72 -2.65
CA ARG A 89 0.34 -15.17 -2.68
C ARG A 89 -0.69 -15.62 -1.65
N THR A 90 -1.52 -16.58 -2.01
CA THR A 90 -2.57 -17.15 -1.14
C THR A 90 -2.24 -18.56 -0.66
N ARG A 91 -1.12 -19.14 -1.13
CA ARG A 91 -0.64 -20.49 -0.80
C ARG A 91 0.89 -20.49 -0.68
N ASP A 92 1.46 -21.63 -0.35
CA ASP A 92 2.91 -21.79 -0.24
C ASP A 92 3.52 -21.95 -1.65
N VAL A 93 3.71 -20.82 -2.33
CA VAL A 93 4.35 -20.71 -3.65
C VAL A 93 5.36 -19.57 -3.62
N PHE A 94 6.46 -19.72 -4.36
CA PHE A 94 7.42 -18.64 -4.58
C PHE A 94 6.84 -17.60 -5.55
N VAL A 95 7.05 -16.32 -5.22
CA VAL A 95 6.73 -15.17 -6.08
C VAL A 95 7.94 -14.27 -6.10
N PRO A 96 8.55 -13.99 -7.27
CA PRO A 96 9.68 -13.06 -7.41
C PRO A 96 9.36 -11.68 -6.84
N LEU A 97 10.38 -10.96 -6.34
CA LEU A 97 10.17 -9.64 -5.72
C LEU A 97 9.57 -8.63 -6.70
N SER A 98 10.03 -8.64 -7.95
CA SER A 98 9.46 -7.79 -9.01
C SER A 98 7.98 -8.06 -9.27
N ASP A 99 7.57 -9.34 -9.23
CA ASP A 99 6.18 -9.73 -9.47
C ASP A 99 5.26 -9.29 -8.35
N ARG A 100 5.74 -9.28 -7.10
CA ARG A 100 4.98 -8.76 -5.95
C ARG A 100 4.65 -7.28 -6.16
N VAL A 101 5.65 -6.48 -6.55
CA VAL A 101 5.49 -5.07 -6.90
C VAL A 101 4.55 -4.89 -8.09
N ALA A 102 4.79 -5.62 -9.18
CA ALA A 102 3.98 -5.54 -10.40
C ALA A 102 2.51 -5.91 -10.15
N ARG A 103 2.23 -6.90 -9.30
CA ARG A 103 0.85 -7.25 -8.90
C ARG A 103 0.16 -6.09 -8.19
N ALA A 104 0.84 -5.45 -7.23
CA ALA A 104 0.29 -4.30 -6.51
C ALA A 104 -0.03 -3.15 -7.48
N GLN A 105 0.89 -2.82 -8.39
CA GLN A 105 0.72 -1.77 -9.39
C GLN A 105 -0.40 -2.09 -10.37
N LYS A 106 -0.41 -3.30 -10.95
CA LYS A 106 -1.45 -3.74 -11.89
C LYS A 106 -2.86 -3.70 -11.30
N ARG A 107 -2.97 -3.97 -10.00
CA ARG A 107 -4.24 -3.96 -9.28
C ARG A 107 -4.65 -2.58 -8.77
N GLY A 108 -3.78 -1.57 -8.91
CA GLY A 108 -4.02 -0.21 -8.42
C GLY A 108 -4.13 -0.17 -6.88
N ALA A 109 -3.20 -0.83 -6.20
CA ALA A 109 -3.19 -0.84 -4.75
C ALA A 109 -2.97 0.57 -4.18
N ALA A 110 -3.73 0.94 -3.18
CA ALA A 110 -3.59 2.21 -2.47
C ALA A 110 -2.52 2.15 -1.37
N LEU A 111 -2.20 0.94 -0.91
CA LEU A 111 -1.19 0.66 0.10
C LEU A 111 -0.62 -0.75 -0.14
N PHE A 112 0.70 -0.90 0.00
CA PHE A 112 1.40 -2.18 -0.04
C PHE A 112 2.07 -2.45 1.31
N VAL A 113 1.84 -3.64 1.88
CA VAL A 113 2.41 -4.04 3.17
C VAL A 113 3.05 -5.42 3.03
N SER A 114 4.38 -5.47 3.03
CA SER A 114 5.14 -6.72 3.08
C SER A 114 5.29 -7.18 4.53
N MET A 115 5.10 -8.46 4.79
CA MET A 115 5.01 -9.03 6.14
C MET A 115 6.04 -10.14 6.31
N HIS A 116 6.92 -9.97 7.27
CA HIS A 116 8.11 -10.78 7.51
C HIS A 116 8.30 -11.11 9.00
N ALA A 117 9.18 -12.05 9.28
CA ALA A 117 9.65 -12.41 10.62
C ALA A 117 11.04 -13.04 10.51
N ASP A 118 12.01 -12.22 10.10
CA ASP A 118 13.37 -12.65 9.73
C ASP A 118 14.19 -13.20 10.93
N ALA A 119 15.42 -13.52 10.71
CA ALA A 119 16.37 -13.97 11.73
C ALA A 119 17.57 -13.04 11.84
N MET A 120 18.10 -12.89 13.05
CA MET A 120 19.32 -12.18 13.34
C MET A 120 20.39 -13.14 13.89
N ASN A 121 21.66 -12.82 13.63
CA ASN A 121 22.78 -13.60 14.22
C ASN A 121 22.78 -13.52 15.75
N ASP A 122 22.40 -12.37 16.30
CA ASP A 122 22.19 -12.20 17.74
C ASP A 122 20.76 -12.66 18.11
N HIS A 123 20.66 -13.78 18.73
CA HIS A 123 19.38 -14.39 19.14
C HIS A 123 18.70 -13.65 20.31
N SER A 124 19.37 -12.68 20.93
CA SER A 124 18.76 -11.80 21.94
C SER A 124 17.89 -10.70 21.29
N VAL A 125 18.11 -10.40 20.02
CA VAL A 125 17.32 -9.42 19.26
C VAL A 125 15.90 -9.92 19.09
N ARG A 126 14.94 -9.10 19.52
CA ARG A 126 13.51 -9.42 19.47
C ARG A 126 12.63 -8.17 19.31
N GLY A 127 11.39 -8.39 18.95
CA GLY A 127 10.37 -7.35 18.82
C GLY A 127 10.14 -6.91 17.40
N ALA A 128 9.01 -6.24 17.16
CA ALA A 128 8.59 -5.80 15.84
C ALA A 128 9.36 -4.56 15.37
N SER A 129 9.42 -4.37 14.07
CA SER A 129 9.98 -3.18 13.42
C SER A 129 9.36 -2.93 12.06
N VAL A 130 9.47 -1.69 11.56
CA VAL A 130 8.85 -1.27 10.30
C VAL A 130 9.88 -0.56 9.43
N TYR A 131 9.93 -0.97 8.18
CA TYR A 131 10.93 -0.50 7.22
C TYR A 131 10.30 0.21 6.04
N THR A 132 10.97 1.26 5.56
CA THR A 132 10.65 1.99 4.34
C THR A 132 11.79 1.94 3.34
N LEU A 133 11.50 2.24 2.08
CA LEU A 133 12.51 2.29 1.03
C LEU A 133 13.40 3.53 1.17
N ALA A 134 14.72 3.33 1.17
CA ALA A 134 15.73 4.39 1.05
C ALA A 134 16.97 3.88 0.32
N ASN A 135 17.77 4.80 -0.22
CA ASN A 135 19.02 4.43 -0.89
C ASN A 135 20.12 4.02 0.11
N GLN A 136 20.07 4.57 1.33
CA GLN A 136 20.98 4.22 2.42
C GLN A 136 20.20 3.52 3.53
N ALA A 137 20.82 2.58 4.20
CA ALA A 137 20.24 1.91 5.35
C ALA A 137 20.41 2.75 6.62
N SER A 138 19.45 2.62 7.55
CA SER A 138 19.49 3.27 8.87
C SER A 138 20.73 2.90 9.68
N ASP A 139 21.16 1.65 9.54
CA ASP A 139 22.27 1.04 10.28
C ASP A 139 22.76 -0.23 9.56
N ALA A 140 23.88 -0.78 10.02
CA ALA A 140 24.50 -1.97 9.43
C ALA A 140 23.59 -3.21 9.51
N GLN A 141 22.84 -3.37 10.62
CA GLN A 141 21.92 -4.49 10.81
C GLN A 141 20.78 -4.44 9.77
N THR A 142 20.20 -3.26 9.56
CA THR A 142 19.16 -3.02 8.54
C THR A 142 19.70 -3.22 7.11
N ALA A 143 20.96 -2.86 6.86
CA ALA A 143 21.60 -3.12 5.57
C ALA A 143 21.74 -4.63 5.29
N MET A 144 22.12 -5.41 6.31
CA MET A 144 22.25 -6.87 6.20
C MET A 144 20.87 -7.53 5.99
N LEU A 145 19.85 -7.09 6.69
CA LEU A 145 18.48 -7.55 6.52
C LEU A 145 18.00 -7.28 5.09
N ALA A 146 18.14 -6.05 4.60
CA ALA A 146 17.74 -5.73 3.23
C ALA A 146 18.51 -6.54 2.17
N LYS A 147 19.81 -6.82 2.40
CA LYS A 147 20.59 -7.69 1.51
C LYS A 147 20.05 -9.11 1.49
N ARG A 148 19.64 -9.65 2.63
CA ARG A 148 19.06 -11.01 2.75
C ARG A 148 17.72 -11.07 2.04
N GLU A 149 16.81 -10.16 2.33
CA GLU A 149 15.49 -10.07 1.68
C GLU A 149 15.59 -9.90 0.17
N ASN A 150 16.49 -9.04 -0.30
CA ASN A 150 16.73 -8.85 -1.74
C ASN A 150 17.34 -10.09 -2.41
N SER A 151 17.95 -11.01 -1.66
CA SER A 151 18.49 -12.25 -2.19
C SER A 151 17.46 -13.37 -2.38
N ALA A 152 16.20 -13.11 -2.02
CA ALA A 152 15.10 -14.09 -2.19
C ALA A 152 14.93 -14.52 -3.66
N ASP A 153 15.18 -13.65 -4.63
CA ASP A 153 15.06 -13.96 -6.06
C ASP A 153 16.03 -15.04 -6.54
N ARG A 154 17.09 -15.41 -5.77
CA ARG A 154 17.95 -16.58 -6.05
C ARG A 154 17.14 -17.90 -6.07
N PHE A 155 15.98 -17.94 -5.46
CA PHE A 155 15.07 -19.08 -5.49
C PHE A 155 14.14 -19.10 -6.73
N GLY A 156 14.17 -18.02 -7.56
CA GLY A 156 13.45 -17.92 -8.82
C GLY A 156 14.17 -18.56 -9.99
N ASP A 157 13.49 -18.69 -11.12
CA ASP A 157 14.15 -19.08 -12.38
C ASP A 157 14.97 -17.90 -12.94
N PRO A 158 16.18 -18.13 -13.52
CA PRO A 158 17.07 -17.06 -13.99
C PRO A 158 16.56 -16.21 -15.16
N GLY A 159 15.36 -16.44 -15.67
CA GLY A 159 14.89 -15.96 -16.97
C GLY A 159 14.08 -14.66 -16.99
N PHE A 160 13.87 -13.95 -15.89
CA PHE A 160 13.04 -12.74 -15.88
C PHE A 160 13.77 -11.51 -15.31
N HIS A 161 14.64 -10.93 -16.11
CA HIS A 161 15.17 -9.60 -15.89
C HIS A 161 15.16 -8.83 -17.20
N ASP A 162 14.07 -8.11 -17.49
CA ASP A 162 14.12 -6.97 -18.40
C ASP A 162 12.89 -6.06 -18.19
N THR A 163 13.13 -4.90 -17.64
CA THR A 163 12.21 -3.76 -17.73
C THR A 163 12.96 -2.60 -18.37
N PRO A 164 12.52 -2.10 -19.55
CA PRO A 164 13.19 -1.00 -20.23
C PRO A 164 13.04 0.34 -19.50
N PRO A 165 14.05 1.22 -19.58
CA PRO A 165 13.99 2.57 -19.02
C PRO A 165 13.40 3.57 -20.01
N ASP A 166 12.90 4.67 -19.43
CA ASP A 166 12.61 5.99 -20.00
C ASP A 166 11.25 6.25 -20.65
N VAL A 167 10.41 6.94 -19.87
CA VAL A 167 9.78 8.25 -20.22
C VAL A 167 9.06 8.78 -18.96
N ALA A 168 9.31 10.03 -18.57
CA ALA A 168 8.61 10.82 -17.52
C ALA A 168 9.41 11.11 -16.23
N ARG A 169 10.63 11.63 -16.34
CA ARG A 169 11.50 11.92 -15.19
C ARG A 169 10.96 12.95 -14.18
N ILE A 170 10.17 13.94 -14.59
CA ILE A 170 9.74 15.05 -13.72
C ILE A 170 8.47 14.69 -12.94
N LEU A 171 7.43 14.17 -13.59
CA LEU A 171 6.23 13.65 -12.91
C LEU A 171 6.57 12.48 -12.00
N ALA A 172 7.48 11.61 -12.43
CA ALA A 172 7.98 10.49 -11.62
C ALA A 172 8.74 10.93 -10.36
N SER A 173 9.31 12.14 -10.30
CA SER A 173 9.97 12.64 -9.09
C SER A 173 8.98 13.12 -8.03
N LEU A 174 7.91 13.81 -8.44
CA LEU A 174 6.85 14.27 -7.55
C LEU A 174 6.02 13.10 -6.98
N VAL A 175 5.64 12.17 -7.84
CA VAL A 175 4.94 10.93 -7.43
C VAL A 175 5.81 10.15 -6.45
N ARG A 176 7.11 9.98 -6.71
CA ARG A 176 8.03 9.31 -5.77
C ARG A 176 8.17 10.03 -4.44
N GLN A 177 8.13 11.36 -4.41
CA GLN A 177 8.20 12.12 -3.16
C GLN A 177 6.91 11.95 -2.34
N GLU A 178 5.75 12.00 -2.97
CA GLU A 178 4.45 11.76 -2.33
C GLU A 178 4.38 10.33 -1.78
N THR A 179 4.76 9.34 -2.57
CA THR A 179 4.82 7.92 -2.20
C THR A 179 5.75 7.70 -1.00
N ARG A 180 6.93 8.32 -0.98
CA ARG A 180 7.87 8.24 0.17
C ARG A 180 7.25 8.87 1.43
N SER A 181 6.60 10.01 1.30
CA SER A 181 5.91 10.68 2.42
C SER A 181 4.76 9.82 2.94
N GLY A 182 4.00 9.21 2.05
CA GLY A 182 2.94 8.23 2.37
C GLY A 182 3.49 7.01 3.11
N SER A 183 4.59 6.42 2.62
CA SER A 183 5.29 5.28 3.25
C SER A 183 5.81 5.63 4.64
N ALA A 184 6.45 6.79 4.81
CA ALA A 184 6.93 7.23 6.12
C ALA A 184 5.78 7.48 7.10
N ARG A 185 4.62 7.93 6.62
CA ARG A 185 3.43 8.17 7.45
C ARG A 185 2.82 6.85 7.92
N ILE A 186 2.62 5.88 7.03
CA ILE A 186 2.11 4.57 7.43
C ILE A 186 3.10 3.84 8.35
N ALA A 187 4.40 3.93 8.12
CA ALA A 187 5.41 3.33 8.99
C ALA A 187 5.31 3.85 10.43
N ARG A 188 5.22 5.19 10.61
CA ARG A 188 5.01 5.78 11.94
C ARG A 188 3.71 5.35 12.61
N THR A 189 2.65 5.19 11.84
CA THR A 189 1.34 4.75 12.37
C THR A 189 1.39 3.29 12.78
N LEU A 190 2.07 2.43 11.99
CA LEU A 190 2.31 1.02 12.33
C LEU A 190 3.14 0.90 13.62
N VAL A 191 4.27 1.60 13.71
CA VAL A 191 5.10 1.59 14.93
C VAL A 191 4.27 1.94 16.16
N ARG A 192 3.53 3.06 16.14
CA ARG A 192 2.69 3.48 17.26
C ARG A 192 1.59 2.48 17.63
N SER A 193 1.05 1.79 16.63
CA SER A 193 -0.02 0.82 16.87
C SER A 193 0.51 -0.51 17.40
N LEU A 194 1.66 -0.96 16.87
CA LEU A 194 2.31 -2.21 17.29
C LEU A 194 2.92 -2.06 18.70
N ASP A 195 3.55 -0.94 19.01
CA ASP A 195 4.20 -0.65 20.31
C ASP A 195 3.24 -0.73 21.51
N ARG A 196 1.95 -0.62 21.27
CA ARG A 196 0.92 -0.78 22.32
C ARG A 196 0.64 -2.23 22.69
N GLU A 197 1.00 -3.16 21.82
CA GLU A 197 0.59 -4.56 21.90
C GLU A 197 1.78 -5.53 21.95
N LEU A 198 2.92 -5.11 21.39
CA LEU A 198 4.05 -5.98 21.13
C LEU A 198 5.35 -5.35 21.63
N PRO A 199 6.35 -6.15 22.01
CA PRO A 199 7.72 -5.69 22.11
C PRO A 199 8.17 -5.12 20.75
N MET A 200 8.85 -4.00 20.80
CA MET A 200 9.42 -3.36 19.61
C MET A 200 10.95 -3.39 19.66
N LEU A 201 11.56 -3.48 18.50
CA LEU A 201 13.01 -3.29 18.37
C LEU A 201 13.39 -1.86 18.78
N PRO A 202 14.54 -1.62 19.41
CA PRO A 202 15.03 -0.24 19.58
C PRO A 202 15.10 0.49 18.24
N ASN A 203 14.59 1.73 18.19
CA ASN A 203 14.42 2.51 16.95
C ASN A 203 13.68 1.71 15.86
N PRO A 204 12.40 1.37 16.08
CA PRO A 204 11.70 0.40 15.24
C PRO A 204 11.30 0.94 13.85
N ALA A 205 11.36 2.27 13.62
CA ALA A 205 11.15 2.86 12.30
C ALA A 205 12.50 2.98 11.57
N ARG A 206 12.73 2.12 10.59
CA ARG A 206 14.01 1.98 9.87
C ARG A 206 13.83 2.12 8.37
N HIS A 207 14.93 2.17 7.62
CA HIS A 207 14.89 2.23 6.16
C HIS A 207 16.13 1.60 5.53
N ALA A 208 15.96 1.03 4.33
CA ALA A 208 17.04 0.52 3.49
C ALA A 208 16.56 0.28 2.05
N GLY A 209 17.42 -0.27 1.20
CA GLY A 209 17.19 -0.54 -0.21
C GLY A 209 16.39 -1.82 -0.48
N PHE A 210 15.24 -2.01 0.15
CA PHE A 210 14.38 -3.18 -0.08
C PHE A 210 13.78 -3.17 -1.48
N GLN A 211 14.03 -4.22 -2.27
CA GLN A 211 13.53 -4.31 -3.66
C GLN A 211 12.02 -4.45 -3.71
N VAL A 212 11.43 -5.19 -2.79
CA VAL A 212 9.97 -5.38 -2.70
C VAL A 212 9.20 -4.08 -2.43
N LEU A 213 9.87 -3.02 -1.95
CA LEU A 213 9.26 -1.71 -1.69
C LEU A 213 9.44 -0.71 -2.84
N LYS A 214 9.91 -1.12 -4.01
CA LYS A 214 10.22 -0.23 -5.14
C LYS A 214 9.00 0.18 -5.98
N ALA A 215 7.77 -0.04 -5.52
CA ALA A 215 6.60 0.54 -6.18
C ALA A 215 6.70 2.07 -6.18
N ALA A 216 6.83 2.67 -7.37
CA ALA A 216 7.09 4.11 -7.49
C ALA A 216 5.89 4.98 -7.09
N ASP A 217 4.71 4.43 -7.20
CA ASP A 217 3.39 5.09 -7.12
C ASP A 217 2.52 4.60 -5.95
N ILE A 218 3.01 3.62 -5.17
CA ILE A 218 2.25 3.02 -4.07
C ILE A 218 3.01 3.19 -2.76
N PRO A 219 2.45 3.87 -1.74
CA PRO A 219 2.99 3.85 -0.39
C PRO A 219 3.21 2.42 0.09
N SER A 220 4.46 2.10 0.48
CA SER A 220 4.91 0.73 0.72
C SER A 220 5.72 0.64 2.01
N VAL A 221 5.49 -0.41 2.79
CA VAL A 221 6.23 -0.71 4.01
C VAL A 221 6.50 -2.21 4.12
N LEU A 222 7.59 -2.57 4.80
CA LEU A 222 7.87 -3.92 5.24
C LEU A 222 7.77 -3.94 6.77
N VAL A 223 7.08 -4.93 7.30
CA VAL A 223 6.88 -5.12 8.75
C VAL A 223 7.55 -6.43 9.16
N GLU A 224 8.56 -6.33 10.02
CA GLU A 224 9.05 -7.47 10.79
C GLU A 224 8.17 -7.61 12.03
N MET A 225 7.46 -8.71 12.13
CA MET A 225 6.50 -8.96 13.22
C MET A 225 7.18 -9.49 14.49
N GLY A 226 8.46 -9.77 14.42
CA GLY A 226 9.36 -10.34 15.42
C GLY A 226 10.48 -11.08 14.69
N PHE A 227 11.37 -11.75 15.43
CA PHE A 227 12.51 -12.46 14.85
C PHE A 227 12.47 -13.94 15.13
N MET A 228 12.48 -14.78 14.07
CA MET A 228 12.46 -16.25 14.19
C MET A 228 13.69 -16.81 14.88
N SER A 229 14.82 -16.07 14.91
CA SER A 229 16.02 -16.40 15.67
C SER A 229 15.85 -16.28 17.19
N ASN A 230 14.85 -15.52 17.66
CA ASN A 230 14.53 -15.38 19.07
C ASN A 230 13.43 -16.36 19.48
N ALA A 231 13.72 -17.21 20.47
CA ALA A 231 12.79 -18.27 20.88
C ALA A 231 11.44 -17.74 21.41
N GLN A 232 11.41 -16.57 22.04
CA GLN A 232 10.18 -15.97 22.54
C GLN A 232 9.33 -15.39 21.41
N ASP A 233 9.94 -14.72 20.43
CA ASP A 233 9.25 -14.19 19.27
C ASP A 233 8.72 -15.33 18.38
N GLU A 234 9.53 -16.37 18.11
CA GLU A 234 9.08 -17.55 17.36
C GLU A 234 7.89 -18.22 18.06
N ALA A 235 8.01 -18.48 19.37
CA ALA A 235 6.93 -19.10 20.14
C ALA A 235 5.64 -18.29 20.09
N ALA A 236 5.74 -16.96 20.18
CA ALA A 236 4.59 -16.04 20.06
C ALA A 236 3.98 -16.08 18.65
N LEU A 237 4.80 -15.95 17.61
CA LEU A 237 4.36 -15.92 16.21
C LEU A 237 3.70 -17.23 15.75
N ARG A 238 4.06 -18.36 16.34
CA ARG A 238 3.39 -19.66 16.13
C ARG A 238 1.96 -19.68 16.66
N GLN A 239 1.63 -18.84 17.66
CA GLN A 239 0.33 -18.83 18.31
C GLN A 239 -0.67 -17.95 17.53
N ALA A 240 -1.83 -18.53 17.17
CA ALA A 240 -2.89 -17.79 16.49
C ALA A 240 -3.39 -16.56 17.29
N PRO A 241 -3.56 -16.60 18.62
CA PRO A 241 -3.92 -15.41 19.38
C PRO A 241 -2.93 -14.26 19.22
N HIS A 242 -1.62 -14.53 19.22
CA HIS A 242 -0.59 -13.50 19.02
C HIS A 242 -0.64 -12.92 17.61
N ARG A 243 -0.77 -13.75 16.58
CA ARG A 243 -0.91 -13.26 15.19
C ARG A 243 -2.16 -12.40 14.99
N LYS A 244 -3.27 -12.74 15.64
CA LYS A 244 -4.50 -11.91 15.66
C LYS A 244 -4.26 -10.58 16.35
N LEU A 245 -3.47 -10.53 17.42
CA LEU A 245 -3.07 -9.30 18.08
C LEU A 245 -2.25 -8.40 17.13
N VAL A 246 -1.24 -8.98 16.46
CA VAL A 246 -0.45 -8.31 15.41
C VAL A 246 -1.36 -7.76 14.31
N ALA A 247 -2.24 -8.60 13.77
CA ALA A 247 -3.18 -8.22 12.73
C ALA A 247 -4.12 -7.08 13.16
N ALA A 248 -4.65 -7.13 14.39
CA ALA A 248 -5.50 -6.07 14.93
C ALA A 248 -4.74 -4.74 15.09
N ALA A 249 -3.49 -4.78 15.55
CA ALA A 249 -2.63 -3.60 15.63
C ALA A 249 -2.35 -3.02 14.24
N MET A 250 -2.05 -3.87 13.25
CA MET A 250 -1.84 -3.43 11.87
C MET A 250 -3.12 -2.84 11.26
N LYS A 251 -4.29 -3.45 11.51
CA LYS A 251 -5.58 -2.87 11.06
C LYS A 251 -5.77 -1.46 11.59
N ARG A 252 -5.58 -1.23 12.90
CA ARG A 252 -5.70 0.13 13.48
C ARG A 252 -4.77 1.13 12.80
N ALA A 253 -3.56 0.70 12.44
CA ALA A 253 -2.61 1.55 11.73
C ALA A 253 -3.08 1.88 10.30
N VAL A 254 -3.61 0.90 9.58
CA VAL A 254 -4.19 1.06 8.23
C VAL A 254 -5.38 2.02 8.30
N ASP A 255 -6.31 1.80 9.22
CA ASP A 255 -7.47 2.68 9.44
C ASP A 255 -7.03 4.13 9.65
N GLY A 256 -6.14 4.36 10.62
CA GLY A 256 -5.62 5.68 10.93
C GLY A 256 -4.89 6.35 9.77
N TRP A 257 -4.19 5.58 8.95
CA TRP A 257 -3.51 6.10 7.77
C TRP A 257 -4.49 6.51 6.67
N PHE A 258 -5.51 5.70 6.38
CA PHE A 258 -6.53 6.03 5.37
C PHE A 258 -7.36 7.26 5.78
N VAL A 259 -7.67 7.40 7.07
CA VAL A 259 -8.33 8.61 7.60
C VAL A 259 -7.41 9.83 7.46
N ALA A 260 -6.15 9.72 7.87
CA ALA A 260 -5.18 10.83 7.82
C ALA A 260 -4.83 11.27 6.39
N THR A 261 -5.09 10.43 5.38
CA THR A 261 -4.90 10.75 3.95
C THR A 261 -6.20 11.20 3.27
N GLY A 262 -7.31 11.32 4.02
CA GLY A 262 -8.61 11.73 3.49
C GLY A 262 -9.26 10.72 2.53
N ARG A 263 -8.77 9.48 2.51
CA ARG A 263 -9.32 8.41 1.67
C ARG A 263 -10.49 7.67 2.31
N LEU A 264 -10.63 7.77 3.62
CA LEU A 264 -11.78 7.32 4.40
C LEU A 264 -12.09 8.36 5.49
N SER A 265 -13.35 8.43 5.90
CA SER A 265 -13.78 9.20 7.06
C SER A 265 -13.84 8.32 8.31
N VAL A 266 -13.79 8.94 9.50
CA VAL A 266 -13.97 8.23 10.78
C VAL A 266 -15.36 7.56 10.84
N ALA A 267 -16.39 8.20 10.28
CA ALA A 267 -17.73 7.64 10.24
C ALA A 267 -17.81 6.32 9.43
N GLU A 268 -17.10 6.24 8.31
CA GLU A 268 -17.04 5.01 7.51
C GLU A 268 -16.38 3.84 8.25
N LEU A 269 -15.43 4.10 9.15
CA LEU A 269 -14.80 3.05 9.97
C LEU A 269 -15.70 2.56 11.10
N SER A 270 -16.64 3.38 11.58
CA SER A 270 -17.52 3.05 12.71
C SER A 270 -18.74 2.22 12.31
N THR A 271 -19.02 2.07 11.02
CA THR A 271 -20.22 1.37 10.49
C THR A 271 -19.96 -0.10 10.11
N GLY A 272 -18.79 -0.63 10.33
CA GLY A 272 -18.36 -2.01 10.06
C GLY A 272 -17.80 -2.69 11.29
#